data_4acd01fc1b3778dc8d471f5c7b805c41
#
_entry.id   4acd01fc1b3778dc8d471f5c7b805c41
#
_cell.length_a   1.000
_cell.length_b   1.000
_cell.length_c   1.000
_cell.angle_alpha   90.00
_cell.angle_beta   90.00
_cell.angle_gamma   90.00
#
_symmetry.space_group_name_H-M   'P 1'
#
loop_
_entity.id
_entity.type
_entity.pdbx_description
1 polymer ?
#
loop_
_entity_poly.entity_id
_entity_poly.type
_entity_poly.pdbx_seq_one_letter_code
_entity_poly.pdbx_strand_id
1 'polypeptide(L)'
;MILDSTYSLEEQKQIINDLVGKPYSFIESIKLKGIGSKRMVIEDISSNIKQYINTVEDINYANIELRSAGVIIHINKGLQTFLWIIPFYHLVIYKTNGLSIHAQGRFIHFKNNVTFKENKTFFEKLLNEKIKHDLKYDFYT
;
A
#
# COMPACT_ATOMS: atom_id res chain seq x y z
N MET A 1 8.72 6.32 -2.08
CA MET A 1 9.88 5.78 -1.34
C MET A 1 9.75 4.28 -1.20
N ILE A 2 10.73 3.54 -1.66
CA ILE A 2 10.75 2.08 -1.51
C ILE A 2 11.91 1.71 -0.60
N LEU A 3 11.62 0.99 0.48
CA LEU A 3 12.62 0.56 1.45
C LEU A 3 12.92 -0.94 1.29
N ASP A 4 14.17 -1.31 1.51
CA ASP A 4 14.64 -2.68 1.48
C ASP A 4 15.50 -2.98 2.72
N SER A 5 16.18 -4.13 2.72
CA SER A 5 17.00 -4.57 3.84
C SER A 5 18.30 -3.76 4.05
N THR A 6 18.61 -2.79 3.15
CA THR A 6 19.78 -1.91 3.36
C THR A 6 19.53 -0.89 4.47
N TYR A 7 18.26 -0.63 4.80
CA TYR A 7 17.89 0.21 5.93
C TYR A 7 17.74 -0.66 7.19
N SER A 8 18.26 -0.19 8.32
CA SER A 8 18.04 -0.87 9.59
C SER A 8 16.55 -0.81 9.97
N LEU A 9 16.10 -1.69 10.88
CA LEU A 9 14.72 -1.66 11.36
C LEU A 9 14.35 -0.32 11.98
N GLU A 10 15.26 0.30 12.71
CA GLU A 10 15.03 1.61 13.32
C GLU A 10 14.91 2.70 12.26
N GLU A 11 15.77 2.67 11.23
CA GLU A 11 15.71 3.61 10.11
C GLU A 11 14.39 3.47 9.34
N GLN A 12 13.98 2.24 9.03
CA GLN A 12 12.71 1.96 8.36
C GLN A 12 11.54 2.51 9.17
N LYS A 13 11.51 2.25 10.47
CA LYS A 13 10.46 2.70 11.38
C LYS A 13 10.35 4.23 11.38
N GLN A 14 11.48 4.92 11.46
CA GLN A 14 11.52 6.39 11.45
C GLN A 14 10.97 6.95 10.14
N ILE A 15 11.43 6.43 9.01
CA ILE A 15 11.00 6.86 7.68
C ILE A 15 9.50 6.63 7.49
N ILE A 16 9.01 5.46 7.87
CA ILE A 16 7.59 5.12 7.75
C ILE A 16 6.74 6.06 8.60
N ASN A 17 7.12 6.26 9.86
CA ASN A 17 6.37 7.13 10.77
C ASN A 17 6.33 8.58 10.27
N ASP A 18 7.42 9.07 9.69
CA ASP A 18 7.49 10.42 9.15
C ASP A 18 6.64 10.61 7.90
N LEU A 19 6.55 9.59 7.05
CA LEU A 19 5.82 9.70 5.77
C LEU A 19 4.33 9.36 5.86
N VAL A 20 3.97 8.34 6.61
CA VAL A 20 2.59 7.80 6.63
C VAL A 20 1.99 7.71 8.02
N GLY A 21 2.70 8.17 9.04
CA GLY A 21 2.22 8.16 10.41
C GLY A 21 2.56 6.88 11.16
N LYS A 22 2.38 6.93 12.47
CA LYS A 22 2.61 5.79 13.35
C LYS A 22 1.61 4.67 13.08
N PRO A 23 1.94 3.41 13.45
CA PRO A 23 0.95 2.33 13.36
C PRO A 23 -0.27 2.68 14.23
N TYR A 24 -1.43 2.22 13.80
CA TYR A 24 -2.62 2.33 14.63
C TYR A 24 -2.43 1.59 15.95
N SER A 25 -2.96 2.12 17.04
CA SER A 25 -2.98 1.43 18.30
C SER A 25 -3.86 0.17 18.20
N PHE A 26 -3.72 -0.75 19.15
CA PHE A 26 -4.53 -1.96 19.20
C PHE A 26 -6.04 -1.63 19.20
N ILE A 27 -6.43 -0.65 20.00
CA ILE A 27 -7.85 -0.23 20.10
C ILE A 27 -8.33 0.36 18.75
N GLU A 28 -7.52 1.22 18.12
CA GLU A 28 -7.86 1.80 16.82
C GLU A 28 -7.98 0.73 15.74
N SER A 29 -7.07 -0.26 15.75
CA SER A 29 -7.11 -1.38 14.82
C SER A 29 -8.39 -2.20 14.96
N ILE A 30 -8.87 -2.41 16.18
CA ILE A 30 -10.14 -3.09 16.43
C ILE A 30 -11.31 -2.27 15.91
N LYS A 31 -11.32 -0.96 16.14
CA LYS A 31 -12.37 -0.07 15.65
C LYS A 31 -12.44 -0.04 14.13
N LEU A 32 -11.30 -0.13 13.47
CA LEU A 32 -11.22 -0.18 12.01
C LEU A 32 -11.46 -1.57 11.44
N LYS A 33 -11.62 -2.59 12.29
CA LYS A 33 -11.80 -4.00 11.89
C LYS A 33 -10.61 -4.51 11.08
N GLY A 34 -9.40 -4.14 11.49
CA GLY A 34 -8.16 -4.51 10.83
C GLY A 34 -7.59 -3.40 9.96
N ILE A 35 -6.28 -3.39 9.80
CA ILE A 35 -5.53 -2.34 9.10
C ILE A 35 -4.74 -2.88 7.91
N GLY A 36 -4.80 -4.18 7.62
CA GLY A 36 -4.06 -4.79 6.53
C GLY A 36 -4.95 -5.56 5.58
N SER A 37 -4.60 -5.55 4.30
CA SER A 37 -5.23 -6.43 3.32
C SER A 37 -4.62 -7.82 3.39
N LYS A 38 -5.34 -8.81 2.87
CA LYS A 38 -4.74 -10.08 2.48
C LYS A 38 -3.91 -9.85 1.22
N ARG A 39 -2.95 -10.75 0.95
CA ARG A 39 -2.13 -10.63 -0.25
C ARG A 39 -2.98 -10.73 -1.51
N MET A 40 -2.59 -9.99 -2.54
CA MET A 40 -3.28 -9.95 -3.83
C MET A 40 -2.29 -10.18 -4.95
N VAL A 41 -2.77 -10.78 -6.04
CA VAL A 41 -1.95 -11.02 -7.23
C VAL A 41 -1.71 -9.71 -7.96
N ILE A 42 -0.45 -9.44 -8.28
CA ILE A 42 -0.05 -8.31 -9.12
C ILE A 42 -0.21 -8.73 -10.58
N GLU A 43 -0.98 -7.95 -11.37
CA GLU A 43 -1.16 -8.20 -12.79
C GLU A 43 -0.17 -7.40 -13.62
N ASP A 44 0.04 -6.13 -13.27
CA ASP A 44 0.93 -5.23 -14.00
C ASP A 44 1.58 -4.22 -13.08
N ILE A 45 2.74 -3.71 -13.50
CA ILE A 45 3.50 -2.73 -12.75
C ILE A 45 4.19 -1.76 -13.70
N SER A 46 4.54 -0.58 -13.21
CA SER A 46 5.41 0.34 -13.94
C SER A 46 6.82 -0.26 -14.06
N SER A 47 7.52 0.11 -15.14
CA SER A 47 8.85 -0.44 -15.43
C SER A 47 9.87 -0.18 -14.31
N ASN A 48 9.71 0.91 -13.58
CA ASN A 48 10.63 1.30 -12.49
C ASN A 48 10.40 0.53 -11.18
N ILE A 49 9.45 -0.42 -11.14
CA ILE A 49 9.25 -1.32 -9.99
C ILE A 49 9.69 -2.76 -10.32
N LYS A 50 9.98 -3.07 -11.57
CA LYS A 50 10.31 -4.45 -11.99
C LYS A 50 11.43 -5.09 -11.18
N GLN A 51 12.37 -4.31 -10.70
CA GLN A 51 13.48 -4.82 -9.87
C GLN A 51 13.02 -5.37 -8.52
N TYR A 52 11.81 -5.04 -8.06
CA TYR A 52 11.27 -5.47 -6.76
C TYR A 52 10.35 -6.68 -6.85
N ILE A 53 10.18 -7.25 -8.04
CA ILE A 53 9.36 -8.45 -8.23
C ILE A 53 10.14 -9.52 -8.99
N ASN A 54 9.66 -10.76 -8.91
CA ASN A 54 10.19 -11.84 -9.74
C ASN A 54 9.69 -11.66 -11.17
N THR A 55 10.61 -11.62 -12.13
CA THR A 55 10.29 -11.44 -13.55
C THR A 55 10.21 -12.75 -14.33
N VAL A 56 10.54 -13.88 -13.70
CA VAL A 56 10.60 -15.20 -14.32
C VAL A 56 9.40 -16.02 -13.85
N GLU A 57 8.33 -16.04 -14.62
CA GLU A 57 7.19 -16.96 -14.55
C GLU A 57 6.36 -17.02 -13.26
N ASP A 58 6.83 -16.46 -12.16
CA ASP A 58 6.12 -16.59 -10.89
C ASP A 58 5.03 -15.54 -10.72
N ILE A 59 3.96 -15.94 -10.05
CA ILE A 59 2.93 -15.02 -9.63
C ILE A 59 3.50 -14.15 -8.51
N ASN A 60 3.44 -12.85 -8.68
CA ASN A 60 3.88 -11.89 -7.67
C ASN A 60 2.70 -11.44 -6.82
N TYR A 61 2.93 -11.28 -5.53
CA TYR A 61 1.93 -10.87 -4.55
C TYR A 61 2.36 -9.61 -3.83
N ALA A 62 1.39 -8.82 -3.43
CA ALA A 62 1.58 -7.71 -2.52
C ALA A 62 0.37 -7.57 -1.60
N ASN A 63 0.58 -6.96 -0.45
CA ASN A 63 -0.50 -6.60 0.45
C ASN A 63 -0.32 -5.16 0.90
N ILE A 64 -1.38 -4.56 1.40
CA ILE A 64 -1.43 -3.15 1.76
C ILE A 64 -1.69 -3.01 3.25
N GLU A 65 -0.89 -2.19 3.91
CA GLU A 65 -1.08 -1.82 5.31
C GLU A 65 -1.55 -0.37 5.39
N LEU A 66 -2.64 -0.14 6.10
CA LEU A 66 -3.20 1.19 6.32
C LEU A 66 -2.47 1.89 7.48
N ARG A 67 -2.12 3.15 7.27
CA ARG A 67 -1.59 4.05 8.30
C ARG A 67 -2.44 5.31 8.36
N SER A 68 -2.25 6.12 9.40
CA SER A 68 -3.07 7.32 9.61
C SER A 68 -2.93 8.37 8.50
N ALA A 69 -1.77 8.44 7.85
CA ALA A 69 -1.51 9.43 6.80
C ALA A 69 -1.07 8.81 5.47
N GLY A 70 -1.31 7.52 5.27
CA GLY A 70 -0.96 6.87 4.01
C GLY A 70 -1.06 5.36 4.07
N VAL A 71 -0.37 4.70 3.15
CA VAL A 71 -0.33 3.24 3.07
C VAL A 71 1.10 2.75 2.87
N ILE A 72 1.33 1.50 3.23
CA ILE A 72 2.55 0.78 2.91
C ILE A 72 2.16 -0.41 2.05
N ILE A 73 2.77 -0.54 0.88
CA ILE A 73 2.59 -1.72 0.04
C ILE A 73 3.77 -2.65 0.28
N HIS A 74 3.47 -3.83 0.80
CA HIS A 74 4.47 -4.87 1.05
C HIS A 74 4.57 -5.73 -0.20
N ILE A 75 5.70 -5.64 -0.91
CA ILE A 75 5.95 -6.37 -2.16
C ILE A 75 6.86 -7.54 -1.84
N ASN A 76 6.41 -8.76 -2.15
CA ASN A 76 7.16 -9.98 -1.86
C ASN A 76 7.94 -10.46 -3.09
N LYS A 77 9.26 -10.62 -2.93
CA LYS A 77 10.16 -11.17 -3.94
C LYS A 77 10.95 -12.32 -3.32
N GLY A 78 10.42 -13.54 -3.45
CA GLY A 78 11.02 -14.71 -2.79
C GLY A 78 10.99 -14.52 -1.27
N LEU A 79 12.16 -14.54 -0.63
CA LEU A 79 12.31 -14.33 0.81
C LEU A 79 12.48 -12.85 1.18
N GLN A 80 12.57 -11.97 0.20
CA GLN A 80 12.73 -10.53 0.42
C GLN A 80 11.38 -9.84 0.40
N THR A 81 11.26 -8.78 1.21
CA THR A 81 10.08 -7.91 1.21
C THR A 81 10.54 -6.47 1.00
N PHE A 82 9.94 -5.81 0.03
CA PHE A 82 10.15 -4.39 -0.22
C PHE A 82 8.94 -3.62 0.25
N LEU A 83 9.16 -2.45 0.85
CA LEU A 83 8.09 -1.61 1.38
C LEU A 83 7.98 -0.34 0.52
N TRP A 84 6.88 -0.20 -0.20
CA TRP A 84 6.58 1.03 -0.93
C TRP A 84 5.67 1.89 -0.08
N ILE A 85 6.21 3.00 0.39
CA ILE A 85 5.57 3.90 1.36
C ILE A 85 4.94 5.06 0.61
N ILE A 86 3.62 5.21 0.72
CA ILE A 86 2.85 6.19 -0.04
C ILE A 86 2.00 7.04 0.90
N PRO A 87 2.38 8.32 1.11
CA PRO A 87 1.49 9.26 1.79
C PRO A 87 0.18 9.46 1.02
N PHE A 88 -0.91 9.70 1.72
CA PHE A 88 -2.22 9.88 1.08
C PHE A 88 -2.23 11.00 0.03
N TYR A 89 -1.48 12.07 0.25
CA TYR A 89 -1.44 13.19 -0.70
C TYR A 89 -0.78 12.85 -2.04
N HIS A 90 -0.05 11.74 -2.13
CA HIS A 90 0.52 11.22 -3.37
C HIS A 90 -0.28 10.06 -3.96
N LEU A 91 -1.22 9.49 -3.20
CA LEU A 91 -1.91 8.26 -3.57
C LEU A 91 -3.06 8.55 -4.54
N VAL A 92 -3.05 7.88 -5.68
CA VAL A 92 -4.17 7.89 -6.63
C VAL A 92 -4.59 6.44 -6.85
N ILE A 93 -5.90 6.20 -6.76
CA ILE A 93 -6.48 4.87 -6.89
C ILE A 93 -7.43 4.84 -8.08
N TYR A 94 -7.23 3.88 -8.99
CA TYR A 94 -8.13 3.64 -10.12
C TYR A 94 -8.81 2.28 -9.96
N LYS A 95 -10.13 2.26 -10.10
CA LYS A 95 -10.96 1.04 -9.97
C LYS A 95 -11.36 0.50 -11.34
N THR A 96 -10.42 0.20 -12.20
CA THR A 96 -10.71 -0.32 -13.54
C THR A 96 -10.20 -1.74 -13.65
N ASN A 97 -11.11 -2.70 -13.82
CA ASN A 97 -10.78 -4.12 -13.96
C ASN A 97 -9.79 -4.61 -12.87
N GLY A 98 -10.22 -4.52 -11.63
CA GLY A 98 -9.39 -4.69 -10.45
C GLY A 98 -9.11 -3.34 -9.81
N LEU A 99 -7.87 -3.13 -9.39
CA LEU A 99 -7.50 -1.87 -8.75
C LEU A 99 -6.05 -1.53 -9.03
N SER A 100 -5.80 -0.28 -9.40
CA SER A 100 -4.44 0.24 -9.59
C SER A 100 -4.12 1.28 -8.54
N ILE A 101 -2.92 1.19 -8.00
CA ILE A 101 -2.36 2.18 -7.08
C ILE A 101 -1.25 2.92 -7.80
N HIS A 102 -1.36 4.24 -7.85
CA HIS A 102 -0.41 5.12 -8.52
C HIS A 102 0.14 6.13 -7.51
N ALA A 103 1.45 6.35 -7.55
CA ALA A 103 2.10 7.39 -6.75
C ALA A 103 3.50 7.66 -7.29
N GLN A 104 3.87 8.93 -7.39
CA GLN A 104 5.24 9.34 -7.68
C GLN A 104 5.87 8.68 -8.92
N GLY A 105 5.08 8.54 -9.98
CA GLY A 105 5.55 7.98 -11.24
C GLY A 105 5.64 6.45 -11.27
N ARG A 106 5.07 5.78 -10.27
CA ARG A 106 5.02 4.32 -10.18
C ARG A 106 3.58 3.84 -10.10
N PHE A 107 3.33 2.61 -10.56
CA PHE A 107 2.02 1.99 -10.32
C PHE A 107 2.13 0.48 -10.12
N ILE A 108 1.15 -0.05 -9.40
CA ILE A 108 0.88 -1.48 -9.28
C ILE A 108 -0.60 -1.69 -9.60
N HIS A 109 -0.89 -2.59 -10.54
CA HIS A 109 -2.26 -3.01 -10.85
C HIS A 109 -2.51 -4.40 -10.28
N PHE A 110 -3.50 -4.51 -9.41
CA PHE A 110 -3.91 -5.79 -8.82
C PHE A 110 -4.93 -6.47 -9.73
N LYS A 111 -4.72 -7.76 -9.97
CA LYS A 111 -5.55 -8.55 -10.87
C LYS A 111 -6.98 -8.68 -10.32
N ASN A 112 -7.96 -8.52 -11.20
CA ASN A 112 -9.36 -8.70 -10.85
C ASN A 112 -9.69 -10.21 -10.74
N ASN A 113 -9.30 -10.81 -9.63
CA ASN A 113 -9.54 -12.22 -9.33
C ASN A 113 -10.03 -12.38 -7.87
N VAL A 114 -10.07 -13.61 -7.37
CA VAL A 114 -10.56 -13.88 -6.02
C VAL A 114 -9.72 -13.16 -4.95
N THR A 115 -8.40 -13.02 -5.15
CA THR A 115 -7.53 -12.35 -4.18
C THR A 115 -7.86 -10.87 -4.03
N PHE A 116 -8.27 -10.22 -5.12
CA PHE A 116 -8.75 -8.84 -5.07
C PHE A 116 -10.13 -8.75 -4.42
N LYS A 117 -11.06 -9.62 -4.86
CA LYS A 117 -12.46 -9.59 -4.42
C LYS A 117 -12.62 -9.81 -2.92
N GLU A 118 -11.80 -10.65 -2.32
CA GLU A 118 -11.84 -10.90 -0.87
C GLU A 118 -11.35 -9.72 -0.03
N ASN A 119 -10.76 -8.70 -0.66
CA ASN A 119 -10.29 -7.47 0.00
C ASN A 119 -11.23 -6.28 -0.21
N LYS A 120 -12.43 -6.49 -0.68
CA LYS A 120 -13.39 -5.41 -0.95
C LYS A 120 -13.61 -4.50 0.26
N THR A 121 -13.84 -5.08 1.42
CA THR A 121 -14.05 -4.32 2.66
C THR A 121 -12.83 -3.48 3.03
N PHE A 122 -11.63 -4.03 2.84
CA PHE A 122 -10.40 -3.30 3.08
C PHE A 122 -10.29 -2.09 2.15
N PHE A 123 -10.59 -2.24 0.87
CA PHE A 123 -10.52 -1.12 -0.08
C PHE A 123 -11.55 -0.03 0.21
N GLU A 124 -12.74 -0.40 0.65
CA GLU A 124 -13.74 0.58 1.09
C GLU A 124 -13.21 1.40 2.27
N LYS A 125 -12.58 0.74 3.22
CA LYS A 125 -11.95 1.37 4.38
C LYS A 125 -10.81 2.31 3.95
N LEU A 126 -9.94 1.83 3.07
CA LEU A 126 -8.82 2.62 2.55
C LEU A 126 -9.32 3.90 1.87
N LEU A 127 -10.32 3.79 1.02
CA LEU A 127 -10.90 4.93 0.31
C LEU A 127 -11.53 5.93 1.29
N ASN A 128 -12.22 5.43 2.32
CA ASN A 128 -12.82 6.29 3.33
C ASN A 128 -11.75 7.06 4.13
N GLU A 129 -10.66 6.39 4.52
CA GLU A 129 -9.57 7.04 5.25
C GLU A 129 -8.85 8.07 4.38
N LYS A 130 -8.65 7.77 3.10
CA LYS A 130 -8.07 8.74 2.17
C LYS A 130 -8.96 9.96 2.00
N ILE A 131 -10.26 9.78 1.86
CA ILE A 131 -11.22 10.88 1.72
C ILE A 131 -11.19 11.76 2.98
N LYS A 132 -11.21 11.17 4.16
CA LYS A 132 -11.13 11.92 5.42
C LYS A 132 -9.85 12.75 5.51
N HIS A 133 -8.74 12.17 5.12
CA HIS A 133 -7.44 12.85 5.10
C HIS A 133 -7.46 14.01 4.12
N ASP A 134 -7.90 13.79 2.90
CA ASP A 134 -7.94 14.81 1.85
C ASP A 134 -8.84 15.98 2.26
N LEU A 135 -10.02 15.71 2.82
CA LEU A 135 -10.93 16.73 3.31
C LEU A 135 -10.31 17.57 4.44
N LYS A 136 -9.57 16.93 5.33
CA LYS A 136 -8.89 17.63 6.42
C LYS A 136 -7.87 18.64 5.90
N TYR A 137 -7.14 18.31 4.84
CA TYR A 137 -6.13 19.19 4.26
C TYR A 137 -6.72 20.22 3.30
N ASP A 138 -7.74 19.88 2.54
CA ASP A 138 -8.46 20.82 1.67
C ASP A 138 -9.04 22.00 2.46
N PHE A 139 -9.42 21.76 3.71
CA PHE A 139 -9.94 22.79 4.59
C PHE A 139 -8.96 23.92 4.88
N TYR A 140 -7.66 23.67 4.74
CA TYR A 140 -6.58 24.62 5.02
C TYR A 140 -5.93 25.19 3.76
N THR A 141 -6.40 24.80 2.60
CA THR A 141 -5.92 25.34 1.32
C THR A 141 -6.92 26.33 0.76
#